data_9def0621db752d0baddd1e0f9285f928
#
_entry.id   9def0621db752d0baddd1e0f9285f928
#
_cell.length_a   1.000
_cell.length_b   1.000
_cell.length_c   1.000
_cell.angle_alpha   90.00
_cell.angle_beta   90.00
_cell.angle_gamma   90.00
#
_symmetry.space_group_name_H-M   'P 1'
#
loop_
_entity.id
_entity.type
_entity.pdbx_description
1 polymer ?
#
loop_
_entity_poly.entity_id
_entity_poly.type
_entity_poly.pdbx_seq_one_letter_code
_entity_poly.pdbx_strand_id
1 'polypeptide(L)'
;MAFVQFEDVRKTYQMGEVQVRALDGVSFAIERGELAVIVGPSGAGKTTLLNILGGIDTPTSGHIWLDGRDVAALDSRALVQYRRHDIGFVFQFYNLVQNLTAIENVELATQICKNPHDPAATLAKVGLADRRDNFPGQLSGGEQQRVAIARALAKNPQLLLCDEPTGALDYETGKQILGLLQQTSRVDGTTVVLITHNQAFTAIADHVLHVRGGRIAGEERNGQPADASTLVW
;
A
#
# COMPACT_ATOMS: atom_id res chain seq x y z
N MET A 1 -10.21 -19.08 -2.09
CA MET A 1 -10.53 -17.98 -3.02
C MET A 1 -9.50 -16.90 -2.78
N ALA A 2 -8.93 -16.34 -3.85
CA ALA A 2 -7.97 -15.25 -3.72
C ALA A 2 -8.59 -14.07 -2.95
N PHE A 3 -7.78 -13.38 -2.16
CA PHE A 3 -8.23 -12.22 -1.39
C PHE A 3 -8.36 -10.97 -2.26
N VAL A 4 -7.37 -10.73 -3.12
CA VAL A 4 -7.41 -9.71 -4.18
C VAL A 4 -7.38 -10.43 -5.52
N GLN A 5 -8.23 -10.04 -6.46
CA GLN A 5 -8.22 -10.60 -7.82
C GLN A 5 -8.52 -9.51 -8.84
N PHE A 6 -7.69 -9.43 -9.88
CA PHE A 6 -7.89 -8.61 -11.06
C PHE A 6 -8.25 -9.49 -12.23
N GLU A 7 -9.26 -9.10 -13.01
CA GLU A 7 -9.76 -9.84 -14.18
C GLU A 7 -9.88 -8.89 -15.37
N ASP A 8 -8.97 -9.02 -16.35
CA ASP A 8 -8.88 -8.22 -17.58
C ASP A 8 -9.03 -6.70 -17.34
N VAL A 9 -8.40 -6.18 -16.30
CA VAL A 9 -8.54 -4.79 -15.88
C VAL A 9 -7.81 -3.88 -16.86
N ARG A 10 -8.53 -2.87 -17.38
CA ARG A 10 -8.01 -1.85 -18.28
C ARG A 10 -8.25 -0.46 -17.70
N LYS A 11 -7.29 0.43 -17.93
CA LYS A 11 -7.44 1.85 -17.62
C LYS A 11 -6.87 2.69 -18.74
N THR A 12 -7.72 3.52 -19.31
CA THR A 12 -7.35 4.48 -20.33
C THR A 12 -7.67 5.90 -19.84
N TYR A 13 -6.69 6.78 -19.89
CA TYR A 13 -6.86 8.20 -19.63
C TYR A 13 -6.95 8.96 -20.94
N GLN A 14 -7.89 9.91 -21.02
CA GLN A 14 -7.99 10.84 -22.11
C GLN A 14 -7.23 12.12 -21.76
N MET A 15 -6.17 12.42 -22.48
CA MET A 15 -5.36 13.63 -22.32
C MET A 15 -5.47 14.50 -23.58
N GLY A 16 -6.52 15.33 -23.66
CA GLY A 16 -6.84 16.03 -24.90
C GLY A 16 -7.21 15.04 -26.00
N GLU A 17 -6.48 15.10 -27.12
CA GLU A 17 -6.67 14.16 -28.25
C GLU A 17 -5.92 12.83 -28.08
N VAL A 18 -5.03 12.72 -27.10
CA VAL A 18 -4.21 11.52 -26.87
C VAL A 18 -4.85 10.60 -25.86
N GLN A 19 -4.91 9.31 -26.18
CA GLN A 19 -5.31 8.25 -25.24
C GLN A 19 -4.06 7.56 -24.67
N VAL A 20 -3.97 7.52 -23.34
CA VAL A 20 -2.90 6.80 -22.63
C VAL A 20 -3.49 5.55 -21.97
N ARG A 21 -3.12 4.38 -22.43
CA ARG A 21 -3.49 3.10 -21.82
C ARG A 21 -2.54 2.82 -20.66
N ALA A 22 -2.96 3.19 -19.44
CA ALA A 22 -2.16 2.98 -18.23
C ALA A 22 -2.19 1.52 -17.76
N LEU A 23 -3.32 0.83 -17.94
CA LEU A 23 -3.46 -0.63 -17.77
C LEU A 23 -4.13 -1.23 -19.01
N ASP A 24 -3.64 -2.40 -19.44
CA ASP A 24 -4.08 -3.06 -20.67
C ASP A 24 -4.25 -4.57 -20.48
N GLY A 25 -5.37 -4.96 -19.86
CA GLY A 25 -5.73 -6.36 -19.64
C GLY A 25 -4.95 -7.00 -18.50
N VAL A 26 -4.88 -6.34 -17.35
CA VAL A 26 -4.17 -6.83 -16.16
C VAL A 26 -5.03 -7.87 -15.45
N SER A 27 -4.45 -9.07 -15.25
CA SER A 27 -5.06 -10.17 -14.48
C SER A 27 -4.03 -10.79 -13.56
N PHE A 28 -4.35 -10.92 -12.27
CA PHE A 28 -3.56 -11.61 -11.24
C PHE A 28 -4.40 -11.84 -9.98
N ALA A 29 -3.86 -12.62 -9.03
CA ALA A 29 -4.51 -12.87 -7.75
C ALA A 29 -3.51 -12.86 -6.60
N ILE A 30 -3.88 -12.27 -5.45
CA ILE A 30 -3.09 -12.22 -4.21
C ILE A 30 -3.89 -12.91 -3.11
N GLU A 31 -3.24 -13.77 -2.33
CA GLU A 31 -3.85 -14.46 -1.21
C GLU A 31 -3.88 -13.57 0.04
N ARG A 32 -4.77 -13.90 0.98
CA ARG A 32 -4.87 -13.17 2.24
C ARG A 32 -3.59 -13.33 3.08
N GLY A 33 -3.09 -12.21 3.62
CA GLY A 33 -1.89 -12.19 4.46
C GLY A 33 -0.57 -12.23 3.69
N GLU A 34 -0.58 -12.25 2.35
CA GLU A 34 0.65 -12.15 1.57
C GLU A 34 1.24 -10.73 1.60
N LEU A 35 2.56 -10.64 1.59
CA LEU A 35 3.30 -9.47 1.15
C LEU A 35 3.54 -9.59 -0.35
N ALA A 36 2.75 -8.88 -1.15
CA ALA A 36 2.91 -8.82 -2.59
C ALA A 36 3.74 -7.58 -2.99
N VAL A 37 4.76 -7.79 -3.82
CA VAL A 37 5.57 -6.71 -4.39
C VAL A 37 5.28 -6.59 -5.88
N ILE A 38 4.84 -5.42 -6.30
CA ILE A 38 4.61 -5.06 -7.70
C ILE A 38 5.77 -4.19 -8.17
N VAL A 39 6.60 -4.74 -9.05
CA VAL A 39 7.84 -4.10 -9.49
C VAL A 39 7.79 -3.78 -10.97
N GLY A 40 8.45 -2.69 -11.38
CA GLY A 40 8.54 -2.28 -12.78
C GLY A 40 9.09 -0.86 -12.94
N PRO A 41 9.45 -0.45 -14.16
CA PRO A 41 9.97 0.89 -14.44
C PRO A 41 8.95 1.99 -14.13
N SER A 42 9.42 3.23 -14.02
CA SER A 42 8.53 4.40 -13.91
C SER A 42 7.61 4.47 -15.12
N GLY A 43 6.35 4.86 -14.92
CA GLY A 43 5.35 4.89 -15.99
C GLY A 43 4.79 3.52 -16.41
N ALA A 44 5.16 2.41 -15.76
CA ALA A 44 4.66 1.07 -16.11
C ALA A 44 3.18 0.83 -15.78
N GLY A 45 2.52 1.73 -15.02
CA GLY A 45 1.12 1.59 -14.59
C GLY A 45 0.94 1.18 -13.13
N LYS A 46 2.02 1.02 -12.35
CA LYS A 46 1.98 0.56 -10.94
C LYS A 46 1.10 1.41 -10.04
N THR A 47 1.30 2.74 -10.02
CA THR A 47 0.50 3.68 -9.22
C THR A 47 -0.97 3.69 -9.67
N THR A 48 -1.24 3.56 -10.98
CA THR A 48 -2.60 3.42 -11.51
C THR A 48 -3.26 2.16 -10.96
N LEU A 49 -2.56 1.03 -10.98
CA LEU A 49 -3.03 -0.23 -10.43
C LEU A 49 -3.35 -0.10 -8.94
N LEU A 50 -2.44 0.49 -8.16
CA LEU A 50 -2.63 0.71 -6.73
C LEU A 50 -3.83 1.64 -6.45
N ASN A 51 -3.97 2.73 -7.21
CA ASN A 51 -5.07 3.68 -7.05
C ASN A 51 -6.43 3.05 -7.35
N ILE A 52 -6.50 2.20 -8.38
CA ILE A 52 -7.74 1.49 -8.72
C ILE A 52 -8.06 0.45 -7.64
N LEU A 53 -7.09 -0.35 -7.21
CA LEU A 53 -7.26 -1.32 -6.12
C LEU A 53 -7.72 -0.62 -4.83
N GLY A 54 -7.17 0.54 -4.53
CA GLY A 54 -7.54 1.33 -3.36
C GLY A 54 -8.82 2.14 -3.50
N GLY A 55 -9.51 2.08 -4.65
CA GLY A 55 -10.73 2.83 -4.90
C GLY A 55 -10.56 4.34 -4.95
N ILE A 56 -9.34 4.84 -5.23
CA ILE A 56 -9.08 6.26 -5.52
C ILE A 56 -9.49 6.58 -6.95
N ASP A 57 -9.27 5.62 -7.85
CA ASP A 57 -9.66 5.69 -9.26
C ASP A 57 -10.54 4.47 -9.61
N THR A 58 -11.15 4.48 -10.78
CA THR A 58 -11.99 3.38 -11.28
C THR A 58 -11.42 2.81 -12.58
N PRO A 59 -11.54 1.52 -12.85
CA PRO A 59 -11.12 0.95 -14.12
C PRO A 59 -12.00 1.44 -15.27
N THR A 60 -11.48 1.41 -16.51
CA THR A 60 -12.28 1.62 -17.72
C THR A 60 -13.10 0.37 -18.05
N SER A 61 -12.53 -0.82 -17.80
CA SER A 61 -13.21 -2.13 -17.93
C SER A 61 -12.50 -3.19 -17.10
N GLY A 62 -13.13 -4.36 -16.96
CA GLY A 62 -12.65 -5.47 -16.14
C GLY A 62 -13.21 -5.42 -14.72
N HIS A 63 -12.86 -6.43 -13.91
CA HIS A 63 -13.33 -6.59 -12.55
C HIS A 63 -12.18 -6.63 -11.55
N ILE A 64 -12.46 -6.15 -10.33
CA ILE A 64 -11.50 -6.14 -9.22
C ILE A 64 -12.23 -6.65 -7.99
N TRP A 65 -11.79 -7.79 -7.50
CA TRP A 65 -12.39 -8.40 -6.33
C TRP A 65 -11.51 -8.19 -5.10
N LEU A 66 -12.11 -7.76 -4.00
CA LEU A 66 -11.53 -7.81 -2.66
C LEU A 66 -12.46 -8.63 -1.78
N ASP A 67 -11.98 -9.76 -1.28
CA ASP A 67 -12.73 -10.67 -0.40
C ASP A 67 -14.12 -11.01 -0.98
N GLY A 68 -14.18 -11.31 -2.28
CA GLY A 68 -15.41 -11.66 -3.00
C GLY A 68 -16.33 -10.48 -3.34
N ARG A 69 -15.95 -9.23 -3.03
CA ARG A 69 -16.71 -8.02 -3.40
C ARG A 69 -16.09 -7.35 -4.62
N ASP A 70 -16.86 -7.12 -5.67
CA ASP A 70 -16.43 -6.41 -6.87
C ASP A 70 -16.29 -4.90 -6.57
N VAL A 71 -15.03 -4.45 -6.45
CA VAL A 71 -14.69 -3.04 -6.20
C VAL A 71 -14.97 -2.17 -7.42
N ALA A 72 -14.86 -2.72 -8.63
CA ALA A 72 -15.12 -1.99 -9.88
C ALA A 72 -16.59 -1.59 -10.04
N ALA A 73 -17.50 -2.35 -9.41
CA ALA A 73 -18.95 -2.09 -9.45
C ALA A 73 -19.44 -1.12 -8.35
N LEU A 74 -18.56 -0.65 -7.46
CA LEU A 74 -18.93 0.23 -6.36
C LEU A 74 -19.22 1.66 -6.84
N ASP A 75 -20.32 2.23 -6.35
CA ASP A 75 -20.60 3.65 -6.53
C ASP A 75 -19.70 4.54 -5.64
N SER A 76 -19.75 5.85 -5.83
CA SER A 76 -18.93 6.81 -5.09
C SER A 76 -19.10 6.73 -3.56
N ARG A 77 -20.30 6.42 -3.07
CA ARG A 77 -20.59 6.29 -1.62
C ARG A 77 -20.00 5.00 -1.07
N ALA A 78 -20.13 3.90 -1.79
CA ALA A 78 -19.55 2.60 -1.44
C ALA A 78 -18.02 2.65 -1.48
N LEU A 79 -17.40 3.35 -2.45
CA LEU A 79 -15.95 3.57 -2.51
C LEU A 79 -15.44 4.38 -1.31
N VAL A 80 -16.21 5.34 -0.79
CA VAL A 80 -15.85 6.04 0.46
C VAL A 80 -15.82 5.06 1.64
N GLN A 81 -16.81 4.17 1.77
CA GLN A 81 -16.83 3.17 2.84
C GLN A 81 -15.70 2.14 2.68
N TYR A 82 -15.42 1.72 1.45
CA TYR A 82 -14.31 0.84 1.10
C TYR A 82 -12.96 1.42 1.56
N ARG A 83 -12.63 2.65 1.14
CA ARG A 83 -11.41 3.34 1.59
C ARG A 83 -11.35 3.55 3.10
N ARG A 84 -12.52 3.80 3.72
CA ARG A 84 -12.60 4.05 5.15
C ARG A 84 -12.30 2.82 5.99
N HIS A 85 -12.81 1.66 5.60
CA HIS A 85 -12.82 0.47 6.44
C HIS A 85 -11.86 -0.63 5.97
N ASP A 86 -11.69 -0.78 4.66
CA ASP A 86 -10.96 -1.94 4.12
C ASP A 86 -9.51 -1.61 3.76
N ILE A 87 -9.19 -0.33 3.44
CA ILE A 87 -7.92 0.07 2.86
C ILE A 87 -7.11 0.98 3.79
N GLY A 88 -5.84 0.63 4.01
CA GLY A 88 -4.80 1.53 4.49
C GLY A 88 -3.90 1.99 3.34
N PHE A 89 -3.56 3.29 3.28
CA PHE A 89 -2.62 3.84 2.30
C PHE A 89 -1.37 4.37 2.96
N VAL A 90 -0.22 4.02 2.39
CA VAL A 90 1.10 4.56 2.70
C VAL A 90 1.70 5.10 1.40
N PHE A 91 2.00 6.39 1.36
CA PHE A 91 2.53 7.09 0.18
C PHE A 91 4.02 7.38 0.33
N GLN A 92 4.69 7.61 -0.78
CA GLN A 92 6.10 8.02 -0.84
C GLN A 92 6.35 9.33 -0.07
N PHE A 93 5.46 10.31 -0.24
CA PHE A 93 5.45 11.53 0.56
C PHE A 93 4.43 11.34 1.68
N TYR A 94 4.85 11.36 2.90
CA TYR A 94 4.16 10.93 4.13
C TYR A 94 2.72 11.43 4.28
N ASN A 95 2.36 12.56 3.64
CA ASN A 95 1.03 13.18 3.64
C ASN A 95 0.49 13.38 5.07
N LEU A 96 1.36 13.78 5.99
CA LEU A 96 0.98 14.15 7.35
C LEU A 96 0.42 15.58 7.39
N VAL A 97 -0.55 15.78 8.25
CA VAL A 97 -1.09 17.11 8.55
C VAL A 97 -0.08 17.82 9.44
N GLN A 98 0.54 18.90 8.94
CA GLN A 98 1.73 19.53 9.54
C GLN A 98 1.47 20.20 10.88
N ASN A 99 0.24 20.65 11.14
CA ASN A 99 -0.19 21.29 12.38
C ASN A 99 -0.84 20.34 13.39
N LEU A 100 -0.75 19.02 13.15
CA LEU A 100 -1.14 17.97 14.08
C LEU A 100 0.09 17.18 14.52
N THR A 101 0.13 16.77 15.78
CA THR A 101 1.15 15.88 16.34
C THR A 101 1.09 14.50 15.71
N ALA A 102 2.09 13.65 16.00
CA ALA A 102 2.09 12.27 15.51
C ALA A 102 0.85 11.50 15.96
N ILE A 103 0.46 11.63 17.24
CA ILE A 103 -0.75 10.96 17.76
C ILE A 103 -2.01 11.49 17.08
N GLU A 104 -2.16 12.81 16.95
CA GLU A 104 -3.32 13.43 16.32
C GLU A 104 -3.45 13.07 14.83
N ASN A 105 -2.33 12.91 14.10
CA ASN A 105 -2.33 12.40 12.73
C ASN A 105 -2.89 10.97 12.64
N VAL A 106 -2.62 10.13 13.64
CA VAL A 106 -3.17 8.77 13.70
C VAL A 106 -4.64 8.79 14.12
N GLU A 107 -4.98 9.57 15.16
CA GLU A 107 -6.36 9.72 15.66
C GLU A 107 -7.31 10.21 14.57
N LEU A 108 -6.89 11.16 13.74
CA LEU A 108 -7.71 11.67 12.63
C LEU A 108 -8.23 10.54 11.71
N ALA A 109 -7.41 9.52 11.47
CA ALA A 109 -7.82 8.39 10.64
C ALA A 109 -8.75 7.42 11.39
N THR A 110 -8.61 7.27 12.71
CA THR A 110 -9.42 6.36 13.52
C THR A 110 -10.83 6.88 13.78
N GLN A 111 -11.01 8.20 13.86
CA GLN A 111 -12.33 8.83 14.10
C GLN A 111 -13.42 8.43 13.10
N ILE A 112 -13.04 8.05 11.90
CA ILE A 112 -13.97 7.67 10.84
C ILE A 112 -14.17 6.16 10.71
N CYS A 113 -13.47 5.34 11.50
CA CYS A 113 -13.49 3.88 11.40
C CYS A 113 -14.40 3.24 12.44
N LYS A 114 -14.94 2.03 12.15
CA LYS A 114 -15.84 1.32 13.07
C LYS A 114 -15.11 0.61 14.21
N ASN A 115 -13.99 -0.04 13.91
CA ASN A 115 -13.21 -0.85 14.84
C ASN A 115 -11.71 -0.52 14.71
N PRO A 116 -11.29 0.72 15.00
CA PRO A 116 -9.90 1.12 14.88
C PRO A 116 -9.06 0.48 15.99
N HIS A 117 -7.77 0.32 15.73
CA HIS A 117 -6.80 0.07 16.78
C HIS A 117 -6.56 1.33 17.61
N ASP A 118 -6.10 1.16 18.84
CA ASP A 118 -5.69 2.27 19.69
C ASP A 118 -4.52 3.04 19.06
N PRO A 119 -4.64 4.37 18.87
CA PRO A 119 -3.61 5.17 18.21
C PRO A 119 -2.26 5.15 18.94
N ALA A 120 -2.26 5.20 20.28
CA ALA A 120 -1.03 5.21 21.07
C ALA A 120 -0.32 3.85 20.99
N ALA A 121 -1.07 2.74 21.09
CA ALA A 121 -0.54 1.40 20.91
C ALA A 121 0.02 1.20 19.49
N THR A 122 -0.65 1.76 18.48
CA THR A 122 -0.19 1.66 17.08
C THR A 122 1.09 2.46 16.86
N LEU A 123 1.24 3.66 17.45
CA LEU A 123 2.49 4.41 17.42
C LEU A 123 3.62 3.68 18.16
N ALA A 124 3.33 3.06 19.30
CA ALA A 124 4.31 2.25 20.02
C ALA A 124 4.80 1.06 19.18
N LYS A 125 3.88 0.40 18.45
CA LYS A 125 4.19 -0.71 17.53
C LYS A 125 5.17 -0.33 16.42
N VAL A 126 5.11 0.90 15.92
CA VAL A 126 6.06 1.42 14.93
C VAL A 126 7.30 2.08 15.56
N GLY A 127 7.51 1.94 16.87
CA GLY A 127 8.67 2.47 17.61
C GLY A 127 8.66 3.98 17.82
N LEU A 128 7.47 4.59 17.97
CA LEU A 128 7.29 6.03 18.14
C LEU A 128 6.53 6.43 19.42
N ALA A 129 6.55 5.57 20.47
CA ALA A 129 5.89 5.87 21.75
C ALA A 129 6.35 7.21 22.33
N ASP A 130 7.66 7.47 22.33
CA ASP A 130 8.29 8.68 22.89
C ASP A 130 8.22 9.91 21.96
N ARG A 131 7.68 9.74 20.74
CA ARG A 131 7.54 10.78 19.71
C ARG A 131 6.09 11.19 19.45
N ARG A 132 5.14 10.66 20.22
CA ARG A 132 3.70 10.82 19.98
C ARG A 132 3.24 12.26 19.95
N ASP A 133 3.83 13.12 20.76
CA ASP A 133 3.46 14.53 20.90
C ASP A 133 4.30 15.47 20.00
N ASN A 134 5.19 14.93 19.16
CA ASN A 134 5.98 15.70 18.20
C ASN A 134 5.17 16.04 16.95
N PHE A 135 5.37 17.24 16.43
CA PHE A 135 4.85 17.66 15.12
C PHE A 135 5.70 17.07 13.99
N PRO A 136 5.15 16.90 12.76
CA PRO A 136 5.91 16.37 11.63
C PRO A 136 7.25 17.07 11.38
N GLY A 137 7.32 18.39 11.50
CA GLY A 137 8.55 19.14 11.35
C GLY A 137 9.64 18.87 12.39
N GLN A 138 9.31 18.15 13.47
CA GLN A 138 10.23 17.74 14.55
C GLN A 138 10.67 16.27 14.39
N LEU A 139 10.16 15.58 13.35
CA LEU A 139 10.43 14.18 13.08
C LEU A 139 11.33 14.03 11.86
N SER A 140 12.25 13.06 11.90
CA SER A 140 13.01 12.64 10.72
C SER A 140 12.08 12.07 9.64
N GLY A 141 12.55 11.98 8.39
CA GLY A 141 11.78 11.41 7.30
C GLY A 141 11.29 9.98 7.60
N GLY A 142 12.15 9.16 8.20
CA GLY A 142 11.76 7.80 8.61
C GLY A 142 10.76 7.76 9.75
N GLU A 143 10.83 8.69 10.71
CA GLU A 143 9.82 8.81 11.75
C GLU A 143 8.48 9.28 11.16
N GLN A 144 8.48 10.24 10.24
CA GLN A 144 7.27 10.67 9.52
C GLN A 144 6.65 9.52 8.74
N GLN A 145 7.46 8.68 8.07
CA GLN A 145 6.97 7.50 7.36
C GLN A 145 6.36 6.49 8.34
N ARG A 146 6.99 6.24 9.49
CA ARG A 146 6.40 5.38 10.52
C ARG A 146 5.08 5.94 11.07
N VAL A 147 4.94 7.25 11.24
CA VAL A 147 3.63 7.87 11.58
C VAL A 147 2.60 7.61 10.48
N ALA A 148 2.97 7.75 9.20
CA ALA A 148 2.07 7.48 8.08
C ALA A 148 1.62 6.01 8.04
N ILE A 149 2.53 5.07 8.34
CA ILE A 149 2.21 3.64 8.47
C ILE A 149 1.29 3.41 9.67
N ALA A 150 1.61 3.98 10.84
CA ALA A 150 0.76 3.88 12.03
C ALA A 150 -0.65 4.41 11.75
N ARG A 151 -0.78 5.55 11.07
CA ARG A 151 -2.07 6.13 10.64
C ARG A 151 -2.85 5.16 9.74
N ALA A 152 -2.18 4.48 8.83
CA ALA A 152 -2.82 3.51 7.95
C ALA A 152 -3.25 2.25 8.72
N LEU A 153 -2.39 1.72 9.60
CA LEU A 153 -2.65 0.51 10.40
C LEU A 153 -3.69 0.72 11.49
N ALA A 154 -3.73 1.92 12.11
CA ALA A 154 -4.71 2.24 13.16
C ALA A 154 -6.17 2.14 12.69
N LYS A 155 -6.41 2.26 11.40
CA LYS A 155 -7.73 2.00 10.78
C LYS A 155 -8.17 0.54 10.87
N ASN A 156 -7.27 -0.39 11.22
CA ASN A 156 -7.48 -1.84 11.16
C ASN A 156 -7.88 -2.32 9.75
N PRO A 157 -7.09 -2.00 8.70
CA PRO A 157 -7.44 -2.30 7.32
C PRO A 157 -7.23 -3.78 7.02
N GLN A 158 -8.01 -4.32 6.06
CA GLN A 158 -7.78 -5.66 5.53
C GLN A 158 -6.62 -5.69 4.52
N LEU A 159 -6.38 -4.55 3.85
CA LEU A 159 -5.38 -4.39 2.79
C LEU A 159 -4.60 -3.09 3.01
N LEU A 160 -3.27 -3.22 3.11
CA LEU A 160 -2.35 -2.11 3.18
C LEU A 160 -1.68 -1.90 1.82
N LEU A 161 -1.86 -0.73 1.25
CA LEU A 161 -1.34 -0.33 -0.06
C LEU A 161 -0.18 0.66 0.13
N CYS A 162 1.01 0.32 -0.36
CA CYS A 162 2.22 1.10 -0.19
C CYS A 162 2.79 1.54 -1.54
N ASP A 163 2.81 2.85 -1.80
CA ASP A 163 3.40 3.44 -3.00
C ASP A 163 4.80 3.97 -2.67
N GLU A 164 5.84 3.25 -3.14
CA GLU A 164 7.26 3.61 -2.95
C GLU A 164 7.58 4.01 -1.48
N PRO A 165 7.25 3.20 -0.47
CA PRO A 165 7.26 3.62 0.94
C PRO A 165 8.65 3.94 1.49
N THR A 166 9.72 3.63 0.76
CA THR A 166 11.12 3.90 1.12
C THR A 166 11.80 4.90 0.18
N GLY A 167 11.10 5.41 -0.83
CA GLY A 167 11.69 6.21 -1.91
C GLY A 167 12.29 7.55 -1.50
N ALA A 168 11.94 8.06 -0.31
CA ALA A 168 12.47 9.30 0.26
C ALA A 168 13.36 9.07 1.49
N LEU A 169 13.80 7.82 1.75
CA LEU A 169 14.52 7.43 2.96
C LEU A 169 15.94 6.96 2.63
N ASP A 170 16.82 7.09 3.63
CA ASP A 170 18.13 6.45 3.60
C ASP A 170 18.01 4.91 3.71
N TYR A 171 19.09 4.22 3.39
CA TYR A 171 19.13 2.77 3.32
C TYR A 171 18.72 2.06 4.63
N GLU A 172 19.29 2.48 5.78
CA GLU A 172 19.00 1.82 7.06
C GLU A 172 17.55 2.05 7.50
N THR A 173 17.05 3.27 7.32
CA THR A 173 15.65 3.61 7.59
C THR A 173 14.72 2.84 6.65
N GLY A 174 15.08 2.72 5.38
CA GLY A 174 14.33 1.93 4.39
C GLY A 174 14.19 0.47 4.81
N LYS A 175 15.27 -0.16 5.30
CA LYS A 175 15.22 -1.53 5.85
C LYS A 175 14.25 -1.67 7.02
N GLN A 176 14.26 -0.72 7.94
CA GLN A 176 13.33 -0.73 9.09
C GLN A 176 11.87 -0.66 8.62
N ILE A 177 11.56 0.18 7.62
CA ILE A 177 10.23 0.27 7.03
C ILE A 177 9.82 -1.03 6.36
N LEU A 178 10.70 -1.65 5.57
CA LEU A 178 10.42 -2.94 4.92
C LEU A 178 10.19 -4.05 5.96
N GLY A 179 10.99 -4.09 7.03
CA GLY A 179 10.81 -5.02 8.15
C GLY A 179 9.46 -4.85 8.83
N LEU A 180 9.02 -3.60 9.04
CA LEU A 180 7.71 -3.29 9.61
C LEU A 180 6.57 -3.78 8.70
N LEU A 181 6.66 -3.55 7.39
CA LEU A 181 5.66 -4.03 6.42
C LEU A 181 5.61 -5.56 6.34
N GLN A 182 6.77 -6.22 6.35
CA GLN A 182 6.87 -7.68 6.37
C GLN A 182 6.29 -8.26 7.68
N GLN A 183 6.55 -7.63 8.83
CA GLN A 183 5.96 -8.03 10.10
C GLN A 183 4.43 -7.84 10.10
N THR A 184 3.94 -6.75 9.53
CA THR A 184 2.49 -6.48 9.38
C THR A 184 1.79 -7.58 8.59
N SER A 185 2.40 -8.09 7.53
CA SER A 185 1.87 -9.22 6.78
C SER A 185 1.96 -10.53 7.58
N ARG A 186 3.13 -10.90 8.07
CA ARG A 186 3.39 -12.22 8.66
C ARG A 186 2.79 -12.42 10.05
N VAL A 187 2.78 -11.36 10.88
CA VAL A 187 2.34 -11.46 12.29
C VAL A 187 0.90 -11.01 12.45
N ASP A 188 0.53 -9.88 11.82
CA ASP A 188 -0.83 -9.33 11.95
C ASP A 188 -1.80 -9.95 10.95
N GLY A 189 -1.31 -10.66 9.91
CA GLY A 189 -2.13 -11.24 8.86
C GLY A 189 -2.77 -10.23 7.91
N THR A 190 -2.35 -8.96 7.96
CA THR A 190 -2.81 -7.93 7.03
C THR A 190 -2.17 -8.15 5.66
N THR A 191 -2.96 -8.22 4.59
CA THR A 191 -2.40 -8.30 3.24
C THR A 191 -1.71 -6.99 2.90
N VAL A 192 -0.47 -7.05 2.39
CA VAL A 192 0.32 -5.86 2.03
C VAL A 192 0.63 -5.89 0.54
N VAL A 193 0.31 -4.82 -0.17
CA VAL A 193 0.72 -4.63 -1.58
C VAL A 193 1.67 -3.44 -1.64
N LEU A 194 2.92 -3.70 -1.98
CA LEU A 194 3.97 -2.70 -2.11
C LEU A 194 4.32 -2.52 -3.59
N ILE A 195 4.21 -1.31 -4.11
CA ILE A 195 4.72 -0.99 -5.44
C ILE A 195 6.06 -0.27 -5.35
N THR A 196 7.01 -0.65 -6.21
CA THR A 196 8.35 -0.08 -6.23
C THR A 196 9.01 -0.22 -7.61
N HIS A 197 10.05 0.55 -7.86
CA HIS A 197 10.99 0.34 -8.97
C HIS A 197 12.25 -0.42 -8.54
N ASN A 198 12.45 -0.66 -7.22
CA ASN A 198 13.62 -1.35 -6.69
C ASN A 198 13.42 -2.88 -6.74
N GLN A 199 14.20 -3.54 -7.61
CA GLN A 199 14.17 -5.00 -7.79
C GLN A 199 14.59 -5.78 -6.54
N ALA A 200 15.45 -5.22 -5.68
CA ALA A 200 15.90 -5.94 -4.49
C ALA A 200 14.76 -6.31 -3.54
N PHE A 201 13.65 -5.56 -3.54
CA PHE A 201 12.51 -5.79 -2.66
C PHE A 201 11.71 -7.05 -3.04
N THR A 202 11.92 -7.61 -4.23
CA THR A 202 11.27 -8.88 -4.61
C THR A 202 11.70 -10.03 -3.70
N ALA A 203 12.90 -9.97 -3.13
CA ALA A 203 13.42 -11.03 -2.27
C ALA A 203 12.63 -11.24 -0.97
N ILE A 204 11.98 -10.19 -0.44
CA ILE A 204 11.20 -10.26 0.81
C ILE A 204 9.72 -10.62 0.58
N ALA A 205 9.26 -10.57 -0.66
CA ALA A 205 7.87 -10.79 -1.02
C ALA A 205 7.51 -12.28 -1.02
N ASP A 206 6.27 -12.59 -0.62
CA ASP A 206 5.67 -13.91 -0.86
C ASP A 206 5.28 -14.05 -2.33
N HIS A 207 4.85 -12.94 -2.94
CA HIS A 207 4.36 -12.89 -4.30
C HIS A 207 4.94 -11.65 -5.03
N VAL A 208 5.50 -11.85 -6.21
CA VAL A 208 6.09 -10.79 -7.04
C VAL A 208 5.34 -10.68 -8.36
N LEU A 209 4.94 -9.46 -8.72
CA LEU A 209 4.31 -9.12 -9.98
C LEU A 209 5.20 -8.14 -10.75
N HIS A 210 5.67 -8.52 -11.92
CA HIS A 210 6.45 -7.66 -12.81
C HIS A 210 5.50 -6.92 -13.75
N VAL A 211 5.46 -5.58 -13.66
CA VAL A 211 4.61 -4.74 -14.50
C VAL A 211 5.45 -4.01 -15.55
N ARG A 212 5.03 -4.10 -16.81
CA ARG A 212 5.66 -3.39 -17.92
C ARG A 212 4.61 -2.98 -18.97
N GLY A 213 4.59 -1.70 -19.34
CA GLY A 213 3.67 -1.17 -20.34
C GLY A 213 2.19 -1.43 -20.04
N GLY A 214 1.78 -1.31 -18.77
CA GLY A 214 0.40 -1.52 -18.34
C GLY A 214 -0.05 -2.97 -18.29
N ARG A 215 0.86 -3.95 -18.38
CA ARG A 215 0.56 -5.39 -18.36
C ARG A 215 1.39 -6.13 -17.33
N ILE A 216 0.94 -7.30 -16.87
CA ILE A 216 1.75 -8.23 -16.10
C ILE A 216 2.69 -8.93 -17.07
N ALA A 217 3.99 -8.67 -16.93
CA ALA A 217 5.05 -9.26 -17.74
C ALA A 217 5.64 -10.55 -17.14
N GLY A 218 5.43 -10.76 -15.83
CA GLY A 218 5.88 -11.95 -15.11
C GLY A 218 5.26 -12.00 -13.71
N GLU A 219 5.17 -13.20 -13.18
CA GLU A 219 4.63 -13.50 -11.85
C GLU A 219 5.51 -14.56 -11.19
N GLU A 220 5.89 -14.35 -9.94
CA GLU A 220 6.76 -15.26 -9.18
C GLU A 220 6.19 -15.42 -7.76
N ARG A 221 6.31 -16.63 -7.19
CA ARG A 221 5.96 -16.92 -5.79
C ARG A 221 7.20 -17.44 -5.07
N ASN A 222 7.54 -16.78 -3.95
CA ASN A 222 8.66 -17.17 -3.12
C ASN A 222 8.20 -18.11 -2.01
N GLY A 223 8.67 -19.36 -2.04
CA GLY A 223 8.36 -20.33 -0.99
C GLY A 223 9.06 -20.01 0.34
N GLN A 224 10.14 -19.21 0.31
CA GLN A 224 10.92 -18.80 1.48
C GLN A 224 11.41 -17.36 1.30
N PRO A 225 10.55 -16.36 1.50
CA PRO A 225 10.96 -14.96 1.38
C PRO A 225 12.05 -14.59 2.39
N ALA A 226 13.05 -13.83 1.94
CA ALA A 226 14.14 -13.36 2.77
C ALA A 226 13.62 -12.43 3.91
N ASP A 227 14.41 -12.29 4.96
CA ASP A 227 14.18 -11.28 5.98
C ASP A 227 14.59 -9.90 5.47
N ALA A 228 13.78 -8.87 5.70
CA ALA A 228 14.05 -7.52 5.24
C ALA A 228 15.39 -6.95 5.76
N SER A 229 15.85 -7.40 6.94
CA SER A 229 17.14 -7.00 7.52
C SER A 229 18.34 -7.48 6.70
N THR A 230 18.17 -8.52 5.89
CA THR A 230 19.24 -9.11 5.06
C THR A 230 19.34 -8.48 3.67
N LEU A 231 18.38 -7.63 3.28
CA LEU A 231 18.40 -6.98 1.97
C LEU A 231 19.61 -6.08 1.78
N VAL A 232 20.12 -6.08 0.55
CA VAL A 232 21.16 -5.15 0.05
C VAL A 232 20.67 -4.56 -1.28
N TRP A 233 20.65 -3.23 -1.42
CA TRP A 233 20.27 -2.51 -2.65
C TRP A 233 20.99 -1.20 -2.82
#